data_fcd556d644de0b95b5759ed97e9d382c
#
_entry.id   fcd556d644de0b95b5759ed97e9d382c
#
_cell.length_a   1.000
_cell.length_b   1.000
_cell.length_c   1.000
_cell.angle_alpha   90.00
_cell.angle_beta   90.00
_cell.angle_gamma   90.00
#
_symmetry.space_group_name_H-M   'P 1'
#
loop_
_entity.id
_entity.type
_entity.pdbx_description
1 polymer ?
#
loop_
_entity_poly.entity_id
_entity_poly.type
_entity_poly.pdbx_seq_one_letter_code
_entity_poly.pdbx_strand_id
1 'polypeptide(L)'
;MADSIQYNVVENWEQLPKGFAHRDVAGVAVDQEDRVYLMCRGENPVIIYDRQGNYLRTWGKGDFTMRTHGIYVAPNGTIFATDDGNHTVRQFTPEGRLLMTMGTMNVPSDTGYDGKTTGSIQRAADPFNRPTNVAIGAKGNVYITDGYGNARVHIFSPT
;
A
#
# COMPACT_ATOMS: atom_id res chain seq x y z
N MET A 1 -29.34 -19.54 -15.15
CA MET A 1 -28.89 -18.17 -15.39
C MET A 1 -28.14 -17.78 -14.12
N ALA A 2 -26.91 -17.31 -14.23
CA ALA A 2 -26.20 -16.81 -13.04
C ALA A 2 -26.90 -15.51 -12.60
N ASP A 3 -27.26 -15.41 -11.32
CA ASP A 3 -27.80 -14.18 -10.77
C ASP A 3 -26.75 -13.07 -10.96
N SER A 4 -27.14 -11.97 -11.59
CA SER A 4 -26.23 -10.83 -11.77
C SER A 4 -25.99 -10.16 -10.42
N ILE A 5 -24.74 -10.19 -9.95
CA ILE A 5 -24.34 -9.44 -8.75
C ILE A 5 -24.48 -7.95 -9.09
N GLN A 6 -25.23 -7.22 -8.25
CA GLN A 6 -25.39 -5.77 -8.36
C GLN A 6 -24.70 -5.10 -7.18
N TYR A 7 -24.02 -3.98 -7.45
CA TYR A 7 -23.38 -3.15 -6.44
C TYR A 7 -24.00 -1.77 -6.41
N ASN A 8 -24.29 -1.27 -5.22
CA ASN A 8 -24.79 0.08 -5.01
C ASN A 8 -23.78 0.87 -4.16
N VAL A 9 -23.64 2.16 -4.44
CA VAL A 9 -22.83 3.06 -3.62
C VAL A 9 -23.49 3.20 -2.26
N VAL A 10 -22.72 3.06 -1.19
CA VAL A 10 -23.14 3.42 0.17
C VAL A 10 -22.75 4.89 0.38
N GLU A 11 -23.72 5.77 0.18
CA GLU A 11 -23.50 7.20 0.33
C GLU A 11 -23.21 7.58 1.78
N ASN A 12 -22.31 8.58 1.96
CA ASN A 12 -21.94 9.11 3.28
C ASN A 12 -21.46 8.05 4.27
N TRP A 13 -20.83 6.96 3.74
CA TRP A 13 -20.31 5.90 4.60
C TRP A 13 -19.17 6.42 5.49
N GLU A 14 -18.24 7.19 4.94
CA GLU A 14 -17.07 7.68 5.65
C GLU A 14 -17.41 8.82 6.60
N GLN A 15 -17.03 8.70 7.89
CA GLN A 15 -17.26 9.68 8.93
C GLN A 15 -15.93 10.17 9.51
N LEU A 16 -15.31 11.12 8.80
CA LEU A 16 -14.09 11.77 9.26
C LEU A 16 -14.36 12.73 10.42
N PRO A 17 -13.46 12.79 11.43
CA PRO A 17 -13.54 13.80 12.47
C PRO A 17 -13.44 15.22 11.89
N LYS A 18 -14.10 16.17 12.55
CA LYS A 18 -14.04 17.58 12.15
C LYS A 18 -12.59 18.08 12.09
N GLY A 19 -12.24 18.66 10.96
CA GLY A 19 -10.86 19.18 10.71
C GLY A 19 -9.90 18.15 10.12
N PHE A 20 -10.31 16.88 9.99
CA PHE A 20 -9.57 15.88 9.22
C PHE A 20 -9.91 16.02 7.74
N ALA A 21 -8.92 15.83 6.90
CA ALA A 21 -9.11 15.67 5.46
C ALA A 21 -8.05 14.70 4.94
N HIS A 22 -8.44 13.87 4.00
CA HIS A 22 -7.48 13.18 3.14
C HIS A 22 -7.40 13.90 1.79
N ARG A 23 -6.25 13.85 1.14
CA ARG A 23 -6.06 14.42 -0.22
C ARG A 23 -6.36 13.37 -1.26
N ASP A 24 -5.37 12.49 -1.46
CA ASP A 24 -5.45 11.39 -2.41
C ASP A 24 -5.57 10.09 -1.61
N VAL A 25 -6.57 9.29 -1.90
CA VAL A 25 -6.68 7.92 -1.42
C VAL A 25 -6.05 7.02 -2.47
N ALA A 26 -4.84 6.53 -2.20
CA ALA A 26 -4.04 5.75 -3.15
C ALA A 26 -4.30 4.25 -3.06
N GLY A 27 -4.81 3.77 -1.93
CA GLY A 27 -5.09 2.36 -1.73
C GLY A 27 -6.11 2.12 -0.61
N VAL A 28 -6.73 0.96 -0.66
CA VAL A 28 -7.68 0.48 0.34
C VAL A 28 -7.41 -1.00 0.62
N ALA A 29 -7.53 -1.40 1.88
CA ALA A 29 -7.53 -2.79 2.29
C ALA A 29 -8.55 -3.00 3.41
N VAL A 30 -8.99 -4.23 3.58
CA VAL A 30 -9.96 -4.61 4.62
C VAL A 30 -9.41 -5.81 5.37
N ASP A 31 -9.56 -5.82 6.69
CA ASP A 31 -9.16 -6.95 7.52
C ASP A 31 -10.32 -7.92 7.79
N GLN A 32 -10.05 -8.95 8.59
CA GLN A 32 -11.02 -9.99 8.90
C GLN A 32 -12.16 -9.53 9.83
N GLU A 33 -12.01 -8.36 10.48
CA GLU A 33 -13.05 -7.71 11.29
C GLU A 33 -13.80 -6.62 10.52
N ASP A 34 -13.66 -6.60 9.18
CA ASP A 34 -14.22 -5.57 8.30
C ASP A 34 -13.75 -4.14 8.63
N ARG A 35 -12.58 -3.97 9.28
CA ARG A 35 -11.97 -2.65 9.41
C ARG A 35 -11.35 -2.24 8.09
N VAL A 36 -11.61 -1.03 7.68
CA VAL A 36 -11.15 -0.49 6.41
C VAL A 36 -9.93 0.40 6.62
N TYR A 37 -8.86 0.08 5.93
CA TYR A 37 -7.59 0.80 5.97
C TYR A 37 -7.43 1.58 4.66
N LEU A 38 -7.35 2.90 4.75
CA LEU A 38 -7.02 3.75 3.61
C LEU A 38 -5.53 4.10 3.64
N MET A 39 -4.89 4.03 2.47
CA MET A 39 -3.58 4.63 2.26
C MET A 39 -3.76 5.99 1.59
N CYS A 40 -3.37 7.06 2.28
CA CYS A 40 -3.57 8.43 1.84
C CYS A 40 -2.23 9.15 1.66
N ARG A 41 -2.19 10.11 0.75
CA ARG A 41 -1.05 11.03 0.59
C ARG A 41 -1.28 12.27 1.43
N GLY A 42 -0.42 12.52 2.42
CA GLY A 42 -0.56 13.67 3.30
C GLY A 42 -0.14 13.42 4.74
N GLU A 43 -0.68 14.21 5.65
CA GLU A 43 -0.31 14.16 7.07
C GLU A 43 -0.85 12.93 7.81
N ASN A 44 -1.92 12.31 7.29
CA ASN A 44 -2.57 11.13 7.85
C ASN A 44 -2.45 9.98 6.83
N PRO A 45 -1.28 9.32 6.71
CA PRO A 45 -1.06 8.37 5.63
C PRO A 45 -1.91 7.11 5.74
N VAL A 46 -2.13 6.60 6.94
CA VAL A 46 -3.03 5.46 7.14
C VAL A 46 -4.19 5.89 8.02
N ILE A 47 -5.40 5.78 7.49
CA ILE A 47 -6.65 6.06 8.21
C ILE A 47 -7.43 4.77 8.32
N ILE A 48 -7.99 4.50 9.50
CA ILE A 48 -8.70 3.25 9.79
C ILE A 48 -10.11 3.57 10.24
N TYR A 49 -11.07 2.87 9.64
CA TYR A 49 -12.49 2.91 9.96
C TYR A 49 -12.99 1.54 10.41
N ASP A 50 -14.06 1.55 11.16
CA ASP A 50 -14.86 0.35 11.35
C ASP A 50 -15.74 0.05 10.12
N ARG A 51 -16.45 -1.09 10.15
CA ARG A 51 -17.37 -1.50 9.09
C ARG A 51 -18.47 -0.46 8.79
N GLN A 52 -18.87 0.33 9.78
CA GLN A 52 -19.90 1.36 9.66
C GLN A 52 -19.36 2.69 9.13
N GLY A 53 -18.04 2.81 8.92
CA GLY A 53 -17.39 4.03 8.46
C GLY A 53 -17.02 5.01 9.57
N ASN A 54 -17.16 4.62 10.85
CA ASN A 54 -16.70 5.44 11.95
C ASN A 54 -15.18 5.44 11.99
N TYR A 55 -14.59 6.63 12.11
CA TYR A 55 -13.16 6.79 12.28
C TYR A 55 -12.68 6.12 13.58
N LEU A 56 -11.68 5.26 13.46
CA LEU A 56 -11.06 4.61 14.61
C LEU A 56 -9.75 5.28 15.01
N ARG A 57 -8.82 5.43 14.06
CA ARG A 57 -7.50 6.02 14.29
C ARG A 57 -6.75 6.30 13.00
N THR A 58 -5.62 6.99 13.12
CA THR A 58 -4.62 7.17 12.06
C THR A 58 -3.21 6.93 12.60
N TRP A 59 -2.28 6.56 11.71
CA TRP A 59 -0.86 6.44 12.03
C TRP A 59 0.02 6.70 10.79
N GLY A 60 1.34 6.72 10.98
CA GLY A 60 2.33 6.85 9.91
C GLY A 60 2.69 8.29 9.55
N LYS A 61 2.29 9.28 10.37
CA LYS A 61 2.68 10.68 10.14
C LYS A 61 4.22 10.80 10.18
N GLY A 62 4.78 11.31 9.08
CA GLY A 62 6.23 11.46 8.92
C GLY A 62 6.96 10.21 8.44
N ASP A 63 6.31 9.05 8.41
CA ASP A 63 6.93 7.79 7.96
C ASP A 63 6.90 7.64 6.44
N PHE A 64 5.94 8.26 5.77
CA PHE A 64 5.68 8.08 4.35
C PHE A 64 5.94 9.33 3.54
N THR A 65 6.31 9.14 2.27
CA THR A 65 6.40 10.25 1.31
C THR A 65 5.01 10.61 0.77
N MET A 66 4.94 11.70 0.01
CA MET A 66 3.72 12.07 -0.73
C MET A 66 3.44 11.16 -1.94
N ARG A 67 4.15 10.05 -2.04
CA ARG A 67 4.02 9.07 -3.11
C ARG A 67 3.68 7.68 -2.60
N THR A 68 3.11 7.58 -1.39
CA THR A 68 2.52 6.31 -0.92
C THR A 68 1.57 5.75 -1.97
N HIS A 69 1.52 4.42 -2.10
CA HIS A 69 0.75 3.80 -3.18
C HIS A 69 -0.20 2.71 -2.69
N GLY A 70 0.26 1.53 -2.40
CA GLY A 70 -0.58 0.41 -2.01
C GLY A 70 -0.59 0.12 -0.52
N ILE A 71 -1.68 -0.46 -0.05
CA ILE A 71 -1.83 -1.03 1.29
C ILE A 71 -2.46 -2.41 1.17
N TYR A 72 -2.01 -3.35 1.98
CA TYR A 72 -2.51 -4.72 2.00
C TYR A 72 -2.55 -5.25 3.43
N VAL A 73 -3.66 -5.83 3.83
CA VAL A 73 -3.77 -6.56 5.11
C VAL A 73 -3.45 -8.03 4.86
N ALA A 74 -2.41 -8.51 5.49
CA ALA A 74 -1.99 -9.91 5.41
C ALA A 74 -2.93 -10.83 6.20
N PRO A 75 -3.00 -12.13 5.90
CA PRO A 75 -3.84 -13.08 6.63
C PRO A 75 -3.56 -13.16 8.14
N ASN A 76 -2.33 -12.83 8.57
CA ASN A 76 -1.94 -12.75 9.98
C ASN A 76 -2.24 -11.40 10.64
N GLY A 77 -2.96 -10.51 9.95
CA GLY A 77 -3.37 -9.19 10.44
C GLY A 77 -2.30 -8.10 10.32
N THR A 78 -1.08 -8.40 9.85
CA THR A 78 -0.08 -7.36 9.63
C THR A 78 -0.37 -6.55 8.36
N ILE A 79 0.11 -5.31 8.33
CA ILE A 79 -0.18 -4.36 7.25
C ILE A 79 1.08 -4.19 6.40
N PHE A 80 0.97 -4.41 5.09
CA PHE A 80 2.00 -4.02 4.13
C PHE A 80 1.62 -2.70 3.49
N ALA A 81 2.59 -1.80 3.39
CA ALA A 81 2.43 -0.51 2.73
C ALA A 81 3.59 -0.28 1.76
N THR A 82 3.27 0.19 0.56
CA THR A 82 4.26 0.55 -0.46
C THR A 82 4.41 2.06 -0.53
N ASP A 83 5.64 2.49 -0.69
CA ASP A 83 5.96 3.90 -0.92
C ASP A 83 6.88 4.02 -2.13
N ASP A 84 6.31 4.41 -3.25
CA ASP A 84 7.05 4.51 -4.51
C ASP A 84 8.03 5.67 -4.52
N GLY A 85 7.85 6.64 -3.62
CA GLY A 85 8.73 7.80 -3.51
C GLY A 85 10.05 7.48 -2.83
N ASN A 86 10.03 6.57 -1.86
CA ASN A 86 11.24 6.15 -1.13
C ASN A 86 11.71 4.73 -1.49
N HIS A 87 11.08 4.10 -2.49
CA HIS A 87 11.46 2.80 -3.04
C HIS A 87 11.40 1.64 -2.04
N THR A 88 10.44 1.67 -1.09
CA THR A 88 10.31 0.63 -0.06
C THR A 88 8.93 -0.01 -0.03
N VAL A 89 8.92 -1.25 0.46
CA VAL A 89 7.74 -1.93 0.97
C VAL A 89 7.97 -2.20 2.44
N ARG A 90 7.04 -1.79 3.30
CA ARG A 90 7.18 -1.92 4.74
C ARG A 90 6.03 -2.68 5.35
N GLN A 91 6.34 -3.47 6.37
CA GLN A 91 5.36 -4.22 7.14
C GLN A 91 5.20 -3.62 8.53
N PHE A 92 3.96 -3.49 8.97
CA PHE A 92 3.58 -2.89 10.25
C PHE A 92 2.61 -3.78 11.02
N THR A 93 2.51 -3.54 12.33
CA THR A 93 1.35 -4.03 13.10
C THR A 93 0.10 -3.20 12.73
N PRO A 94 -1.11 -3.66 13.06
CA PRO A 94 -2.33 -2.86 12.85
C PRO A 94 -2.29 -1.48 13.53
N GLU A 95 -1.50 -1.32 14.60
CA GLU A 95 -1.31 -0.06 15.34
C GLU A 95 -0.24 0.87 14.74
N GLY A 96 0.44 0.43 13.66
CA GLY A 96 1.43 1.23 12.96
C GLY A 96 2.88 1.07 13.44
N ARG A 97 3.18 0.06 14.28
CA ARG A 97 4.57 -0.25 14.65
C ARG A 97 5.27 -0.96 13.51
N LEU A 98 6.38 -0.41 13.04
CA LEU A 98 7.20 -1.02 11.98
C LEU A 98 7.75 -2.38 12.42
N LEU A 99 7.60 -3.38 11.58
CA LEU A 99 8.11 -4.75 11.77
C LEU A 99 9.26 -5.06 10.83
N MET A 100 9.15 -4.66 9.56
CA MET A 100 10.13 -4.98 8.52
C MET A 100 10.14 -3.90 7.44
N THR A 101 11.31 -3.70 6.84
CA THR A 101 11.48 -2.89 5.63
C THR A 101 12.14 -3.75 4.55
N MET A 102 11.55 -3.77 3.37
CA MET A 102 12.10 -4.34 2.15
C MET A 102 12.51 -3.18 1.24
N GLY A 103 13.69 -3.27 0.66
CA GLY A 103 14.31 -2.18 -0.07
C GLY A 103 15.15 -1.25 0.84
N THR A 104 15.87 -0.32 0.23
CA THR A 104 16.65 0.69 0.93
C THR A 104 16.00 2.05 0.70
N MET A 105 15.66 2.73 1.79
CA MET A 105 14.97 4.02 1.73
C MET A 105 15.75 5.03 0.88
N ASN A 106 15.05 5.64 -0.07
CA ASN A 106 15.57 6.62 -1.03
C ASN A 106 16.68 6.08 -1.97
N VAL A 107 16.83 4.76 -2.08
CA VAL A 107 17.79 4.14 -3.00
C VAL A 107 17.03 3.32 -4.04
N PRO A 108 16.78 3.87 -5.25
CA PRO A 108 16.19 3.11 -6.34
C PRO A 108 17.17 2.06 -6.87
N SER A 109 16.65 0.93 -7.30
CA SER A 109 17.44 -0.05 -8.05
C SER A 109 17.89 0.51 -9.40
N ASP A 110 19.11 0.12 -9.84
CA ASP A 110 19.71 0.59 -11.07
C ASP A 110 19.16 -0.13 -12.32
N THR A 111 17.98 0.30 -12.74
CA THR A 111 17.28 -0.26 -13.92
C THR A 111 17.56 0.49 -15.22
N GLY A 112 18.26 1.63 -15.16
CA GLY A 112 18.37 2.57 -16.27
C GLY A 112 17.17 3.51 -16.42
N TYR A 113 16.20 3.46 -15.47
CA TYR A 113 15.03 4.32 -15.50
C TYR A 113 15.40 5.80 -15.35
N ASP A 114 14.95 6.64 -16.27
CA ASP A 114 15.25 8.08 -16.33
C ASP A 114 14.38 8.95 -15.38
N GLY A 115 13.53 8.31 -14.61
CA GLY A 115 12.58 8.99 -13.71
C GLY A 115 11.31 9.51 -14.40
N LYS A 116 11.15 9.33 -15.71
CA LYS A 116 10.07 9.90 -16.51
C LYS A 116 9.28 8.86 -17.29
N THR A 117 9.96 8.02 -18.06
CA THR A 117 9.31 7.09 -18.98
C THR A 117 9.70 5.64 -18.72
N THR A 118 8.72 4.75 -18.71
CA THR A 118 8.98 3.30 -18.55
C THR A 118 9.79 2.73 -19.71
N GLY A 119 9.76 3.35 -20.88
CA GLY A 119 10.57 2.96 -22.03
C GLY A 119 12.08 3.16 -21.85
N SER A 120 12.51 3.91 -20.84
CA SER A 120 13.93 4.09 -20.51
C SER A 120 14.52 2.92 -19.71
N ILE A 121 13.69 2.01 -19.16
CA ILE A 121 14.12 0.85 -18.38
C ILE A 121 14.92 -0.09 -19.29
N GLN A 122 16.19 -0.36 -18.93
CA GLN A 122 17.12 -1.14 -19.73
C GLN A 122 17.34 -2.55 -19.17
N ARG A 123 17.18 -2.73 -17.87
CA ARG A 123 17.46 -4.00 -17.18
C ARG A 123 16.64 -4.20 -15.93
N ALA A 124 16.58 -5.44 -15.51
CA ALA A 124 16.10 -5.83 -14.19
C ALA A 124 17.10 -5.43 -13.11
N ALA A 125 16.63 -4.95 -11.98
CA ALA A 125 17.47 -4.72 -10.80
C ALA A 125 16.68 -4.85 -9.49
N ASP A 126 17.38 -5.25 -8.44
CA ASP A 126 16.85 -5.41 -7.10
C ASP A 126 17.32 -4.28 -6.18
N PRO A 127 16.60 -3.99 -5.07
CA PRO A 127 15.30 -4.57 -4.74
C PRO A 127 14.12 -3.87 -5.43
N PHE A 128 14.03 -2.53 -5.44
CA PHE A 128 12.88 -1.84 -6.00
C PHE A 128 13.23 -0.51 -6.69
N ASN A 129 12.41 -0.17 -7.69
CA ASN A 129 12.38 1.17 -8.26
C ASN A 129 10.92 1.59 -8.46
N ARG A 130 10.32 2.16 -7.40
CA ARG A 130 8.92 2.60 -7.28
C ARG A 130 7.92 1.44 -7.18
N PRO A 131 7.97 0.63 -6.10
CA PRO A 131 6.98 -0.42 -5.84
C PRO A 131 5.60 0.17 -5.58
N THR A 132 4.55 -0.53 -6.05
CA THR A 132 3.20 0.03 -6.06
C THR A 132 2.18 -0.76 -5.25
N ASN A 133 2.29 -2.08 -5.16
CA ASN A 133 1.33 -2.88 -4.42
C ASN A 133 1.93 -4.21 -3.96
N VAL A 134 1.24 -4.85 -3.01
CA VAL A 134 1.58 -6.14 -2.42
C VAL A 134 0.38 -7.08 -2.48
N ALA A 135 0.65 -8.36 -2.71
CA ALA A 135 -0.29 -9.44 -2.49
C ALA A 135 0.43 -10.62 -1.83
N ILE A 136 -0.28 -11.40 -1.01
CA ILE A 136 0.27 -12.61 -0.40
C ILE A 136 -0.50 -13.82 -0.93
N GLY A 137 0.23 -14.77 -1.50
CA GLY A 137 -0.33 -16.03 -1.96
C GLY A 137 -0.63 -17.00 -0.81
N ALA A 138 -1.47 -17.99 -1.07
CA ALA A 138 -1.91 -18.97 -0.07
C ALA A 138 -0.76 -19.74 0.62
N LYS A 139 0.42 -19.81 -0.03
CA LYS A 139 1.63 -20.45 0.53
C LYS A 139 2.55 -19.46 1.26
N GLY A 140 2.12 -18.21 1.47
CA GLY A 140 2.87 -17.18 2.18
C GLY A 140 3.86 -16.39 1.30
N ASN A 141 4.00 -16.71 0.02
CA ASN A 141 4.84 -15.92 -0.88
C ASN A 141 4.29 -14.48 -0.99
N VAL A 142 5.18 -13.51 -0.89
CA VAL A 142 4.87 -12.09 -1.05
C VAL A 142 5.17 -11.68 -2.49
N TYR A 143 4.18 -11.14 -3.17
CA TYR A 143 4.27 -10.63 -4.54
C TYR A 143 4.21 -9.11 -4.48
N ILE A 144 5.18 -8.45 -5.10
CA ILE A 144 5.29 -6.99 -5.08
C ILE A 144 5.36 -6.48 -6.51
N THR A 145 4.42 -5.64 -6.91
CA THR A 145 4.49 -4.95 -8.18
C THR A 145 5.45 -3.77 -8.08
N ASP A 146 6.41 -3.70 -9.00
CA ASP A 146 7.42 -2.66 -9.10
C ASP A 146 7.40 -2.11 -10.54
N GLY A 147 6.30 -1.42 -10.86
CA GLY A 147 5.89 -1.14 -12.24
C GLY A 147 6.54 0.09 -12.84
N TYR A 148 6.68 1.18 -12.08
CA TYR A 148 7.06 2.47 -12.65
C TYR A 148 8.51 2.55 -13.10
N GLY A 149 9.44 2.07 -12.28
CA GLY A 149 10.86 2.20 -12.56
C GLY A 149 11.59 0.87 -12.79
N ASN A 150 10.89 -0.27 -12.71
CA ASN A 150 11.50 -1.60 -12.85
C ASN A 150 10.71 -2.57 -13.77
N ALA A 151 9.45 -2.24 -14.08
CA ALA A 151 8.56 -2.97 -14.99
C ALA A 151 8.44 -4.48 -14.68
N ARG A 152 8.27 -4.86 -13.37
CA ARG A 152 8.23 -6.27 -12.96
C ARG A 152 7.38 -6.54 -11.74
N VAL A 153 7.27 -7.83 -11.41
CA VAL A 153 6.80 -8.35 -10.14
C VAL A 153 7.97 -9.06 -9.45
N HIS A 154 8.23 -8.72 -8.18
CA HIS A 154 9.13 -9.46 -7.32
C HIS A 154 8.36 -10.50 -6.51
N ILE A 155 8.99 -11.65 -6.25
CA ILE A 155 8.42 -12.71 -5.45
C ILE A 155 9.42 -13.06 -4.34
N PHE A 156 8.95 -12.99 -3.09
CA PHE A 156 9.72 -13.37 -1.92
C PHE A 156 9.07 -14.58 -1.25
N SER A 157 9.85 -15.61 -0.96
CA SER A 157 9.38 -16.78 -0.21
C SER A 157 9.41 -16.49 1.29
N PRO A 158 8.51 -17.06 2.09
CA PRO A 158 8.67 -17.09 3.53
C PRO A 158 9.92 -17.92 3.87
N THR A 159 10.69 -17.48 4.85
CA THR A 159 11.87 -18.19 5.38
C THR A 159 11.48 -19.01 6.59
#